data_2becfc4b1f3706d11cfb07184699c5b1
#
_entry.id   2becfc4b1f3706d11cfb07184699c5b1
#
_cell.length_a   1.000
_cell.length_b   1.000
_cell.length_c   1.000
_cell.angle_alpha   90.00
_cell.angle_beta   90.00
_cell.angle_gamma   90.00
#
_symmetry.space_group_name_H-M   'P 1'
#
loop_
_entity.id
_entity.type
_entity.pdbx_description
1 polymer ?
#
loop_
_entity_poly.entity_id
_entity_poly.type
_entity_poly.pdbx_seq_one_letter_code
_entity_poly.pdbx_strand_id
1 'polypeptide(L)'
;MSSRASLTVPTAIILIAGASMLLTACASTVMKSYIGAPITSVMLDYGPPDNIYSLGPGQQAFQWRKKKTQVVAGSSSGEVRTTRRGERYEVSETPGYVERIDCYYTFYTRGSGNDWYVTSFRQPSLECE
;
A
#
# COMPACT_ATOMS: atom_id res chain seq x y z
N MET A 1 -65.45 -2.37 -33.50
CA MET A 1 -64.31 -3.22 -33.84
C MET A 1 -63.08 -2.53 -33.28
N SER A 2 -62.64 -2.99 -32.11
CA SER A 2 -61.48 -2.39 -31.39
C SER A 2 -60.25 -3.15 -31.72
N SER A 3 -59.29 -2.56 -32.45
CA SER A 3 -57.96 -3.09 -32.65
C SER A 3 -57.07 -2.62 -31.51
N ARG A 4 -56.73 -3.50 -30.60
CA ARG A 4 -55.69 -3.25 -29.59
C ARG A 4 -54.33 -3.53 -30.22
N ALA A 5 -53.56 -2.48 -30.43
CA ALA A 5 -52.16 -2.59 -30.78
C ALA A 5 -51.36 -2.84 -29.51
N SER A 6 -50.77 -4.03 -29.39
CA SER A 6 -49.82 -4.38 -28.34
C SER A 6 -48.46 -3.78 -28.68
N LEU A 7 -48.04 -2.78 -27.91
CA LEU A 7 -46.66 -2.32 -27.95
C LEU A 7 -45.78 -3.28 -27.14
N THR A 8 -45.02 -4.05 -27.85
CA THR A 8 -43.90 -4.82 -27.28
C THR A 8 -42.71 -3.88 -27.08
N VAL A 9 -42.41 -3.58 -25.84
CA VAL A 9 -41.19 -2.85 -25.46
C VAL A 9 -40.04 -3.86 -25.43
N PRO A 10 -38.96 -3.68 -26.21
CA PRO A 10 -37.79 -4.51 -26.06
C PRO A 10 -37.05 -4.12 -24.80
N THR A 11 -36.96 -5.01 -23.85
CA THR A 11 -36.15 -4.87 -22.65
C THR A 11 -34.68 -4.94 -23.05
N ALA A 12 -34.04 -3.81 -23.24
CA ALA A 12 -32.62 -3.73 -23.44
C ALA A 12 -31.94 -4.04 -22.08
N ILE A 13 -31.40 -5.22 -21.93
CA ILE A 13 -30.54 -5.63 -20.83
C ILE A 13 -29.21 -4.92 -21.03
N ILE A 14 -29.01 -3.82 -20.32
CA ILE A 14 -27.72 -3.14 -20.22
C ILE A 14 -26.87 -3.96 -19.25
N LEU A 15 -26.02 -4.82 -19.82
CA LEU A 15 -24.92 -5.46 -19.11
C LEU A 15 -23.90 -4.38 -18.76
N ILE A 16 -24.03 -3.80 -17.56
CA ILE A 16 -22.98 -2.96 -16.97
C ILE A 16 -21.88 -3.92 -16.53
N ALA A 17 -20.90 -4.11 -17.39
CA ALA A 17 -19.63 -4.72 -17.03
C ALA A 17 -18.93 -3.79 -16.05
N GLY A 18 -19.17 -4.01 -14.75
CA GLY A 18 -18.45 -3.33 -13.68
C GLY A 18 -16.99 -3.72 -13.75
N ALA A 19 -16.16 -2.90 -14.38
CA ALA A 19 -14.71 -2.96 -14.23
C ALA A 19 -14.41 -2.63 -12.78
N SER A 20 -14.24 -3.65 -11.94
CA SER A 20 -13.71 -3.51 -10.59
C SER A 20 -12.27 -3.04 -10.72
N MET A 21 -12.06 -1.71 -10.76
CA MET A 21 -10.75 -1.14 -10.54
C MET A 21 -10.37 -1.48 -9.10
N LEU A 22 -9.47 -2.43 -8.94
CA LEU A 22 -8.78 -2.69 -7.69
C LEU A 22 -7.90 -1.45 -7.43
N LEU A 23 -8.47 -0.47 -6.75
CA LEU A 23 -7.74 0.66 -6.17
C LEU A 23 -6.85 0.08 -5.07
N THR A 24 -5.60 -0.20 -5.41
CA THR A 24 -4.57 -0.45 -4.41
C THR A 24 -4.35 0.87 -3.66
N ALA A 25 -4.96 1.00 -2.49
CA ALA A 25 -4.74 2.16 -1.65
C ALA A 25 -3.32 2.11 -1.08
N CYS A 26 -2.58 3.23 -1.15
CA CYS A 26 -1.30 3.38 -0.46
C CYS A 26 -1.49 3.23 1.04
N ALA A 27 -0.48 2.71 1.74
CA ALA A 27 -0.54 2.51 3.18
C ALA A 27 -0.86 3.81 3.94
N SER A 28 -0.28 4.92 3.52
CA SER A 28 -0.59 6.24 4.09
C SER A 28 -2.06 6.64 3.94
N THR A 29 -2.71 6.30 2.84
CA THR A 29 -4.14 6.55 2.64
C THR A 29 -4.98 5.73 3.62
N VAL A 30 -4.64 4.47 3.82
CA VAL A 30 -5.29 3.60 4.79
C VAL A 30 -5.09 4.14 6.21
N MET A 31 -3.85 4.50 6.57
CA MET A 31 -3.53 5.05 7.90
C MET A 31 -4.29 6.35 8.17
N LYS A 32 -4.40 7.20 7.18
CA LYS A 32 -5.14 8.47 7.29
C LYS A 32 -6.62 8.25 7.63
N SER A 33 -7.22 7.16 7.17
CA SER A 33 -8.63 6.84 7.46
C SER A 33 -8.92 6.55 8.93
N TYR A 34 -7.88 6.22 9.71
CA TYR A 34 -8.03 5.97 11.16
C TYR A 34 -7.90 7.23 12.02
N ILE A 35 -7.55 8.38 11.46
CA ILE A 35 -7.45 9.63 12.23
C ILE A 35 -8.82 9.96 12.82
N GLY A 36 -8.86 10.17 14.14
CA GLY A 36 -10.09 10.40 14.90
C GLY A 36 -10.77 9.13 15.43
N ALA A 37 -10.33 7.95 15.00
CA ALA A 37 -10.83 6.68 15.50
C ALA A 37 -10.04 6.23 16.74
N PRO A 38 -10.65 5.40 17.62
CA PRO A 38 -9.91 4.77 18.71
C PRO A 38 -8.88 3.79 18.15
N ILE A 39 -7.73 3.69 18.82
CA ILE A 39 -6.64 2.79 18.38
C ILE A 39 -7.08 1.32 18.33
N THR A 40 -8.08 0.96 19.11
CA THR A 40 -8.68 -0.38 19.09
C THR A 40 -9.23 -0.76 17.72
N SER A 41 -9.67 0.21 16.92
CA SER A 41 -10.11 -0.04 15.55
C SER A 41 -8.96 -0.57 14.68
N VAL A 42 -7.77 -0.02 14.84
CA VAL A 42 -6.57 -0.52 14.15
C VAL A 42 -6.19 -1.91 14.65
N MET A 43 -6.30 -2.14 15.96
CA MET A 43 -6.01 -3.45 16.55
C MET A 43 -6.97 -4.54 16.09
N LEU A 44 -8.24 -4.20 15.87
CA LEU A 44 -9.23 -5.14 15.34
C LEU A 44 -8.92 -5.55 13.91
N ASP A 45 -8.42 -4.63 13.10
CA ASP A 45 -8.12 -4.88 11.69
C ASP A 45 -6.75 -5.55 11.48
N TYR A 46 -5.74 -5.20 12.28
CA TYR A 46 -4.35 -5.61 12.08
C TYR A 46 -3.74 -6.40 13.24
N GLY A 47 -4.49 -6.63 14.29
CA GLY A 47 -4.02 -7.31 15.50
C GLY A 47 -3.32 -6.37 16.48
N PRO A 48 -2.71 -6.93 17.56
CA PRO A 48 -2.01 -6.14 18.54
C PRO A 48 -0.78 -5.44 17.96
N PRO A 49 -0.41 -4.23 18.46
CA PRO A 49 0.80 -3.56 18.04
C PRO A 49 2.04 -4.33 18.48
N ASP A 50 3.12 -4.20 17.71
CA ASP A 50 4.42 -4.79 18.08
C ASP A 50 5.12 -3.96 19.15
N ASN A 51 4.94 -2.64 19.12
CA ASN A 51 5.54 -1.73 20.10
C ASN A 51 4.55 -0.63 20.50
N ILE A 52 4.66 -0.20 21.75
CA ILE A 52 3.95 0.95 22.30
C ILE A 52 4.97 1.86 22.97
N TYR A 53 5.01 3.13 22.55
CA TYR A 53 5.92 4.12 23.10
C TYR A 53 5.15 5.20 23.84
N SER A 54 5.58 5.53 25.06
CA SER A 54 5.07 6.69 25.78
C SER A 54 5.78 7.96 25.27
N LEU A 55 5.00 8.93 24.82
CA LEU A 55 5.51 10.20 24.30
C LEU A 55 5.36 11.36 25.29
N GLY A 56 4.88 11.06 26.48
CA GLY A 56 4.57 12.02 27.51
C GLY A 56 3.16 11.86 28.07
N PRO A 57 2.71 12.75 28.98
CA PRO A 57 1.39 12.65 29.58
C PRO A 57 0.28 12.69 28.51
N GLY A 58 -0.56 11.66 28.51
CA GLY A 58 -1.70 11.58 27.60
C GLY A 58 -1.34 11.36 26.13
N GLN A 59 -0.12 10.94 25.82
CA GLN A 59 0.33 10.68 24.44
C GLN A 59 1.07 9.35 24.34
N GLN A 60 0.68 8.53 23.35
CA GLN A 60 1.34 7.27 23.03
C GLN A 60 1.48 7.10 21.53
N ALA A 61 2.51 6.34 21.13
CA ALA A 61 2.66 5.87 19.77
C ALA A 61 2.50 4.34 19.75
N PHE A 62 1.69 3.86 18.83
CA PHE A 62 1.45 2.45 18.59
C PHE A 62 2.07 2.07 17.26
N GLN A 63 2.90 1.05 17.22
CA GLN A 63 3.66 0.67 16.04
C GLN A 63 3.44 -0.79 15.69
N TRP A 64 3.14 -1.03 14.43
CA TRP A 64 3.10 -2.35 13.80
C TRP A 64 4.29 -2.52 12.88
N ARG A 65 4.90 -3.71 12.93
CA ARG A 65 5.97 -4.11 12.02
C ARG A 65 5.43 -5.17 11.05
N LYS A 66 5.62 -4.95 9.77
CA LYS A 66 5.30 -5.91 8.71
C LYS A 66 6.56 -6.21 7.90
N LYS A 67 6.82 -7.48 7.67
CA LYS A 67 7.88 -7.91 6.76
C LYS A 67 7.36 -7.89 5.34
N LYS A 68 8.07 -7.22 4.46
CA LYS A 68 7.77 -7.14 3.03
C LYS A 68 8.95 -7.68 2.24
N THR A 69 8.64 -8.39 1.17
CA THR A 69 9.64 -8.90 0.24
C THR A 69 9.53 -8.10 -1.04
N GLN A 70 10.66 -7.60 -1.54
CA GLN A 70 10.72 -6.92 -2.83
C GLN A 70 11.76 -7.57 -3.72
N VAL A 71 11.48 -7.55 -5.02
CA VAL A 71 12.40 -8.01 -6.05
C VAL A 71 13.16 -6.80 -6.58
N VAL A 72 14.46 -6.81 -6.44
CA VAL A 72 15.33 -5.80 -7.06
C VAL A 72 15.77 -6.35 -8.40
N ALA A 73 15.38 -5.67 -9.47
CA ALA A 73 15.73 -6.07 -10.83
C ALA A 73 17.24 -6.00 -11.05
N GLY A 74 17.77 -6.99 -11.77
CA GLY A 74 19.14 -6.95 -12.25
C GLY A 74 19.31 -5.86 -13.31
N SER A 75 20.54 -5.47 -13.54
CA SER A 75 20.93 -4.54 -14.59
C SER A 75 22.03 -5.14 -15.44
N SER A 76 22.00 -4.81 -16.74
CA SER A 76 23.09 -5.13 -17.66
C SER A 76 23.54 -3.85 -18.36
N SER A 77 24.84 -3.69 -18.49
CA SER A 77 25.44 -2.60 -19.25
C SER A 77 26.51 -3.17 -20.21
N GLY A 78 26.53 -2.63 -21.42
CA GLY A 78 27.52 -2.99 -22.42
C GLY A 78 28.40 -1.79 -22.73
N GLU A 79 29.70 -2.01 -22.83
CA GLU A 79 30.68 -1.00 -23.22
C GLU A 79 31.57 -1.54 -24.34
N VAL A 80 31.77 -0.73 -25.36
CA VAL A 80 32.72 -1.02 -26.45
C VAL A 80 34.07 -0.38 -26.10
N ARG A 81 35.11 -1.22 -25.96
CA ARG A 81 36.46 -0.76 -25.72
C ARG A 81 37.33 -1.00 -26.95
N THR A 82 37.98 0.04 -27.39
CA THR A 82 38.96 -0.04 -28.48
C THR A 82 40.32 -0.45 -27.94
N THR A 83 40.84 -1.57 -28.42
CA THR A 83 42.16 -2.08 -28.05
C THR A 83 43.08 -2.07 -29.29
N ARG A 84 44.38 -2.28 -29.07
CA ARG A 84 45.35 -2.40 -30.19
C ARG A 84 45.03 -3.56 -31.16
N ARG A 85 44.19 -4.53 -30.73
CA ARG A 85 43.78 -5.72 -31.52
C ARG A 85 42.39 -5.56 -32.14
N GLY A 86 41.71 -4.41 -31.98
CA GLY A 86 40.37 -4.14 -32.45
C GLY A 86 39.42 -3.72 -31.34
N GLU A 87 38.15 -3.64 -31.69
CA GLU A 87 37.08 -3.33 -30.72
C GLU A 87 36.65 -4.58 -29.95
N ARG A 88 36.51 -4.42 -28.64
CA ARG A 88 35.98 -5.45 -27.74
C ARG A 88 34.72 -4.94 -27.09
N TYR A 89 33.67 -5.74 -27.14
CA TYR A 89 32.43 -5.50 -26.43
C TYR A 89 32.47 -6.20 -25.07
N GLU A 90 32.37 -5.43 -24.00
CA GLU A 90 32.30 -5.95 -22.61
C GLU A 90 30.90 -5.73 -22.07
N VAL A 91 30.29 -6.80 -21.56
CA VAL A 91 28.99 -6.76 -20.90
C VAL A 91 29.22 -6.98 -19.40
N SER A 92 28.70 -6.05 -18.61
CA SER A 92 28.62 -6.18 -17.15
C SER A 92 27.18 -6.45 -16.76
N GLU A 93 26.97 -7.53 -16.03
CA GLU A 93 25.65 -7.92 -15.54
C GLU A 93 25.63 -7.91 -14.02
N THR A 94 24.64 -7.25 -13.46
CA THR A 94 24.31 -7.35 -12.03
C THR A 94 23.03 -8.17 -11.91
N PRO A 95 23.06 -9.35 -11.28
CA PRO A 95 21.88 -10.19 -11.14
C PRO A 95 20.84 -9.51 -10.23
N GLY A 96 19.56 -9.75 -10.54
CA GLY A 96 18.47 -9.38 -9.63
C GLY A 96 18.52 -10.24 -8.35
N TYR A 97 17.96 -9.69 -7.28
CA TYR A 97 17.88 -10.38 -6.01
C TYR A 97 16.59 -10.06 -5.28
N VAL A 98 16.25 -10.89 -4.29
CA VAL A 98 15.10 -10.68 -3.42
C VAL A 98 15.60 -10.08 -2.12
N GLU A 99 15.04 -8.94 -1.75
CA GLU A 99 15.33 -8.24 -0.50
C GLU A 99 14.15 -8.34 0.45
N ARG A 100 14.45 -8.51 1.74
CA ARG A 100 13.46 -8.44 2.81
C ARG A 100 13.64 -7.13 3.55
N ILE A 101 12.55 -6.38 3.67
CA ILE A 101 12.51 -5.14 4.40
C ILE A 101 11.48 -5.20 5.51
N ASP A 102 11.74 -4.47 6.60
CA ASP A 102 10.77 -4.26 7.67
C ASP A 102 10.06 -2.93 7.47
N CYS A 103 8.73 -2.99 7.37
CA CYS A 103 7.89 -1.82 7.27
C CYS A 103 7.28 -1.51 8.63
N TYR A 104 7.41 -0.27 9.07
CA TYR A 104 6.88 0.20 10.33
C TYR A 104 5.73 1.16 10.08
N TYR A 105 4.59 0.88 10.70
CA TYR A 105 3.39 1.69 10.65
C TYR A 105 3.11 2.21 12.05
N THR A 106 3.27 3.50 12.24
CA THR A 106 3.19 4.15 13.56
C THR A 106 2.04 5.13 13.59
N PHE A 107 1.16 4.95 14.56
CA PHE A 107 0.06 5.86 14.86
C PHE A 107 0.36 6.62 16.15
N TYR A 108 0.18 7.93 16.11
CA TYR A 108 0.24 8.79 17.28
C TYR A 108 -1.15 8.96 17.84
N THR A 109 -1.28 8.83 19.15
CA THR A 109 -2.55 8.86 19.85
C THR A 109 -2.55 9.84 21.01
N ARG A 110 -3.75 10.27 21.36
CA ARG A 110 -4.01 11.03 22.58
C ARG A 110 -5.03 10.28 23.42
N GLY A 111 -4.77 10.18 24.73
CA GLY A 111 -5.67 9.59 25.69
C GLY A 111 -6.89 10.48 25.93
N SER A 112 -8.07 9.89 25.92
CA SER A 112 -9.33 10.51 26.27
C SER A 112 -10.21 9.48 26.98
N GLY A 113 -10.47 9.69 28.27
CA GLY A 113 -11.14 8.68 29.09
C GLY A 113 -10.29 7.41 29.20
N ASN A 114 -10.89 6.24 28.87
CA ASN A 114 -10.19 4.95 28.88
C ASN A 114 -9.63 4.54 27.52
N ASP A 115 -9.77 5.40 26.50
CA ASP A 115 -9.39 5.09 25.14
C ASP A 115 -8.26 6.00 24.64
N TRP A 116 -7.55 5.49 23.62
CA TRP A 116 -6.54 6.20 22.89
C TRP A 116 -7.04 6.47 21.48
N TYR A 117 -7.12 7.75 21.10
CA TYR A 117 -7.61 8.16 19.77
C TYR A 117 -6.46 8.56 18.87
N VAL A 118 -6.51 8.09 17.64
CA VAL A 118 -5.50 8.42 16.61
C VAL A 118 -5.60 9.88 16.25
N THR A 119 -4.51 10.62 16.42
CA THR A 119 -4.42 12.04 16.06
C THR A 119 -3.63 12.27 14.77
N SER A 120 -2.62 11.44 14.55
CA SER A 120 -1.75 11.49 13.37
C SER A 120 -1.03 10.16 13.17
N PHE A 121 -0.23 10.06 12.14
CA PHE A 121 0.60 8.89 11.88
C PHE A 121 1.94 9.34 11.27
N ARG A 122 2.93 8.46 11.35
CA ARG A 122 4.19 8.64 10.65
C ARG A 122 4.04 8.14 9.21
N GLN A 123 4.42 8.98 8.25
CA GLN A 123 4.43 8.59 6.84
C GLN A 123 5.36 7.38 6.64
N PRO A 124 4.87 6.26 6.09
CA PRO A 124 5.72 5.13 5.74
C PRO A 124 6.78 5.52 4.70
N SER A 125 7.85 4.73 4.61
CA SER A 125 8.80 4.88 3.51
C SER A 125 8.15 4.46 2.18
N LEU A 126 8.72 4.91 1.06
CA LEU A 126 8.17 4.61 -0.27
C LEU A 126 8.04 3.12 -0.54
N GLU A 127 8.98 2.32 -0.04
CA GLU A 127 8.96 0.87 -0.21
C GLU A 127 7.82 0.21 0.58
N CYS A 128 7.26 0.92 1.57
CA CYS A 128 6.21 0.45 2.47
C CYS A 128 4.82 1.02 2.17
N GLU A 129 4.70 1.86 1.14
CA GLU A 129 3.44 2.43 0.68
C GLU A 129 2.53 1.43 -0.04
#